data_81503c5009809570e1c64b4109898a30
#
_entry.id   81503c5009809570e1c64b4109898a30
#
_cell.length_a   1.000
_cell.length_b   1.000
_cell.length_c   1.000
_cell.angle_alpha   90.00
_cell.angle_beta   90.00
_cell.angle_gamma   90.00
#
_symmetry.space_group_name_H-M   'P 1'
#
loop_
_entity.id
_entity.type
_entity.pdbx_description
1 polymer ?
#
loop_
_entity_poly.entity_id
_entity_poly.type
_entity_poly.pdbx_seq_one_letter_code
_entity_poly.pdbx_strand_id
1 'polypeptide(L)'
;MNNASHNLANEDEITRYEQALKNFQAGAMDADRFQGVRLQLGLYGQRQAGVHMVRVKLPGGRVQPHQLRAIADVVEQHSEQGFAHITTRQDIQIHFVPLADTPEALRRLARDGLTTREACNNTVRNITACPLAGVC
;
A
#
# COMPACT_ATOMS: atom_id res chain seq x y z
N MET A 1 25.15 -7.78 -13.69
CA MET A 1 23.75 -8.24 -13.56
C MET A 1 22.87 -7.00 -13.52
N ASN A 2 22.12 -6.75 -14.58
CA ASN A 2 21.20 -5.62 -14.65
C ASN A 2 20.11 -5.78 -13.61
N ASN A 3 20.20 -5.04 -12.53
CA ASN A 3 19.15 -4.89 -11.55
C ASN A 3 18.07 -3.98 -12.16
N ALA A 4 17.33 -4.48 -13.14
CA ALA A 4 16.10 -3.84 -13.54
C ALA A 4 15.17 -3.95 -12.32
N SER A 5 15.13 -2.89 -11.53
CA SER A 5 14.13 -2.75 -10.48
C SER A 5 12.78 -2.86 -11.18
N HIS A 6 12.08 -3.97 -10.99
CA HIS A 6 10.72 -4.10 -11.48
C HIS A 6 9.87 -3.05 -10.77
N ASN A 7 9.65 -1.93 -11.45
CA ASN A 7 8.72 -0.94 -10.97
C ASN A 7 7.31 -1.52 -11.10
N LEU A 8 6.71 -1.86 -9.98
CA LEU A 8 5.35 -2.39 -9.89
C LEU A 8 4.30 -1.30 -9.70
N ALA A 9 4.75 -0.05 -9.53
CA ALA A 9 3.87 1.08 -9.29
C ALA A 9 3.20 1.56 -10.59
N ASN A 10 1.99 2.10 -10.44
CA ASN A 10 1.24 2.73 -11.52
C ASN A 10 0.68 4.08 -11.03
N GLU A 11 1.30 5.15 -11.46
CA GLU A 11 0.92 6.53 -11.09
C GLU A 11 -0.49 6.90 -11.56
N ASP A 12 -0.94 6.38 -12.70
CA ASP A 12 -2.29 6.65 -13.22
C ASP A 12 -3.37 6.06 -12.31
N GLU A 13 -3.09 4.92 -11.67
CA GLU A 13 -4.01 4.31 -10.70
C GLU A 13 -4.12 5.17 -9.45
N ILE A 14 -3.00 5.71 -8.97
CA ILE A 14 -2.97 6.60 -7.80
C ILE A 14 -3.73 7.90 -8.11
N THR A 15 -3.55 8.45 -9.30
CA THR A 15 -4.26 9.66 -9.74
C THR A 15 -5.78 9.42 -9.83
N ARG A 16 -6.20 8.28 -10.37
CA ARG A 16 -7.63 7.90 -10.41
C ARG A 16 -8.21 7.69 -9.01
N TYR A 17 -7.44 7.09 -8.12
CA TYR A 17 -7.83 6.93 -6.72
C TYR A 17 -8.00 8.29 -6.03
N GLU A 18 -7.06 9.21 -6.19
CA GLU A 18 -7.15 10.56 -5.60
C GLU A 18 -8.40 11.30 -6.12
N GLN A 19 -8.72 11.18 -7.39
CA GLN A 19 -9.95 11.75 -7.93
C GLN A 19 -11.21 11.10 -7.33
N ALA A 20 -11.20 9.78 -7.15
CA ALA A 20 -12.30 9.07 -6.49
C ALA A 20 -12.46 9.50 -5.01
N LEU A 21 -11.34 9.71 -4.31
CA LEU A 21 -11.35 10.22 -2.95
C LEU A 21 -11.96 11.64 -2.87
N LYS A 22 -11.57 12.54 -3.78
CA LYS A 22 -12.16 13.88 -3.88
C LYS A 22 -13.67 13.83 -4.14
N ASN A 23 -14.10 12.97 -5.04
CA ASN A 23 -15.52 12.77 -5.33
C ASN A 23 -16.29 12.21 -4.13
N PHE A 24 -15.71 11.29 -3.40
CA PHE A 24 -16.28 10.74 -2.17
C PHE A 24 -16.41 11.82 -1.09
N GLN A 25 -15.36 12.60 -0.86
CA GLN A 25 -15.37 13.69 0.12
C GLN A 25 -16.36 14.81 -0.23
N ALA A 26 -16.59 15.04 -1.52
CA ALA A 26 -17.59 15.99 -2.03
C ALA A 26 -19.03 15.44 -2.03
N GLY A 27 -19.24 14.17 -1.61
CA GLY A 27 -20.56 13.53 -1.64
C GLY A 27 -21.05 13.11 -3.04
N ALA A 28 -20.17 13.16 -4.04
CA ALA A 28 -20.48 12.75 -5.42
C ALA A 28 -20.28 11.24 -5.67
N MET A 29 -19.77 10.52 -4.70
CA MET A 29 -19.57 9.06 -4.74
C MET A 29 -20.04 8.45 -3.42
N ASP A 30 -20.81 7.36 -3.48
CA ASP A 30 -21.26 6.64 -2.30
C ASP A 30 -20.11 5.83 -1.64
N ALA A 31 -20.32 5.45 -0.37
CA ALA A 31 -19.31 4.78 0.45
C ALA A 31 -18.95 3.39 -0.08
N ASP A 32 -19.93 2.62 -0.58
CA ASP A 32 -19.70 1.26 -1.05
C ASP A 32 -18.85 1.25 -2.33
N ARG A 33 -19.15 2.17 -3.25
CA ARG A 33 -18.37 2.35 -4.47
C ARG A 33 -16.94 2.81 -4.16
N PHE A 34 -16.79 3.77 -3.26
CA PHE A 34 -15.46 4.22 -2.83
C PHE A 34 -14.68 3.11 -2.12
N GLN A 35 -15.37 2.31 -1.30
CA GLN A 35 -14.75 1.13 -0.66
C GLN A 35 -14.18 0.16 -1.70
N GLY A 36 -14.89 -0.12 -2.79
CA GLY A 36 -14.39 -0.94 -3.88
C GLY A 36 -13.08 -0.39 -4.46
N VAL A 37 -13.04 0.92 -4.72
CA VAL A 37 -11.85 1.58 -5.28
C VAL A 37 -10.64 1.49 -4.34
N ARG A 38 -10.81 1.84 -3.06
CA ARG A 38 -9.70 1.82 -2.11
C ARG A 38 -9.17 0.41 -1.82
N LEU A 39 -10.05 -0.59 -1.78
CA LEU A 39 -9.65 -1.98 -1.56
C LEU A 39 -8.77 -2.53 -2.69
N GLN A 40 -9.00 -2.11 -3.95
CA GLN A 40 -8.13 -2.47 -5.07
C GLN A 40 -6.69 -1.98 -4.89
N LEU A 41 -6.51 -0.87 -4.19
CA LEU A 41 -5.20 -0.30 -3.87
C LEU A 41 -4.67 -0.67 -2.48
N GLY A 42 -5.18 -1.75 -1.89
CA GLY A 42 -4.65 -2.27 -0.64
C GLY A 42 -4.96 -1.42 0.60
N LEU A 43 -6.02 -0.60 0.53
CA LEU A 43 -6.41 0.32 1.61
C LEU A 43 -7.62 -0.22 2.38
N TYR A 44 -7.41 -0.64 3.62
CA TYR A 44 -8.46 -1.12 4.53
C TYR A 44 -8.84 -0.04 5.54
N GLY A 45 -10.16 0.17 5.73
CA GLY A 45 -10.66 0.92 6.88
C GLY A 45 -10.35 0.16 8.18
N GLN A 46 -9.88 0.87 9.19
CA GLN A 46 -9.68 0.32 10.52
C GLN A 46 -10.90 0.57 11.41
N ARG A 47 -10.90 -0.02 12.63
CA ARG A 47 -11.98 0.20 13.60
C ARG A 47 -12.06 1.66 14.06
N GLN A 48 -10.92 2.32 14.12
CA GLN A 48 -10.84 3.75 14.43
C GLN A 48 -11.32 4.55 13.23
N ALA A 49 -12.17 5.53 13.47
CA ALA A 49 -12.73 6.37 12.43
C ALA A 49 -11.62 7.19 11.73
N GLY A 50 -11.72 7.33 10.42
CA GLY A 50 -10.86 8.21 9.63
C GLY A 50 -9.48 7.66 9.27
N VAL A 51 -9.05 6.52 9.86
CA VAL A 51 -7.74 5.93 9.58
C VAL A 51 -7.85 4.60 8.83
N HIS A 52 -6.81 4.32 8.06
CA HIS A 52 -6.73 3.17 7.17
C HIS A 52 -5.43 2.41 7.35
N MET A 53 -5.46 1.13 7.05
CA MET A 53 -4.29 0.30 6.90
C MET A 53 -3.90 0.26 5.42
N VAL A 54 -2.65 0.57 5.13
CA VAL A 54 -2.03 0.48 3.81
C VAL A 54 -1.21 -0.80 3.76
N ARG A 55 -1.53 -1.72 2.84
CA ARG A 55 -0.76 -2.96 2.67
C ARG A 55 0.13 -2.87 1.46
N VAL A 56 1.44 -2.91 1.69
CA VAL A 56 2.47 -2.95 0.65
C VAL A 56 2.67 -4.39 0.20
N LYS A 57 2.53 -4.63 -1.11
CA LYS A 57 2.69 -5.96 -1.72
C LYS A 57 4.17 -6.19 -2.05
N LEU A 58 4.74 -7.24 -1.49
CA LEU A 58 6.15 -7.61 -1.67
C LEU A 58 6.26 -9.01 -2.28
N PRO A 59 6.26 -9.16 -3.61
CA PRO A 59 6.34 -10.46 -4.26
C PRO A 59 7.59 -11.23 -3.85
N GLY A 60 7.38 -12.48 -3.37
CA GLY A 60 8.44 -13.32 -2.86
C GLY A 60 9.05 -12.84 -1.54
N GLY A 61 8.41 -11.88 -0.86
CA GLY A 61 8.92 -11.28 0.38
C GLY A 61 10.21 -10.46 0.18
N ARG A 62 10.52 -10.07 -1.06
CA ARG A 62 11.74 -9.33 -1.37
C ARG A 62 11.51 -7.83 -1.21
N VAL A 63 12.41 -7.19 -0.48
CA VAL A 63 12.45 -5.75 -0.30
C VAL A 63 13.89 -5.25 -0.40
N GLN A 64 14.11 -4.21 -1.17
CA GLN A 64 15.42 -3.56 -1.28
C GLN A 64 15.60 -2.51 -0.17
N PRO A 65 16.84 -2.15 0.20
CA PRO A 65 17.07 -1.16 1.26
C PRO A 65 16.39 0.19 1.02
N HIS A 66 16.37 0.70 -0.22
CA HIS A 66 15.69 1.94 -0.57
C HIS A 66 14.16 1.82 -0.45
N GLN A 67 13.61 0.65 -0.79
CA GLN A 67 12.18 0.37 -0.63
C GLN A 67 11.78 0.29 0.86
N LEU A 68 12.61 -0.33 1.69
CA LEU A 68 12.37 -0.36 3.13
C LEU A 68 12.42 1.04 3.73
N ARG A 69 13.32 1.90 3.24
CA ARG A 69 13.37 3.31 3.62
C ARG A 69 12.09 4.06 3.21
N ALA A 70 11.58 3.83 2.00
CA ALA A 70 10.31 4.41 1.57
C ALA A 70 9.14 4.00 2.48
N ILE A 71 9.11 2.74 2.91
CA ILE A 71 8.10 2.26 3.87
C ILE A 71 8.27 2.96 5.22
N ALA A 72 9.51 3.10 5.71
CA ALA A 72 9.79 3.82 6.94
C ALA A 72 9.36 5.29 6.87
N ASP A 73 9.65 5.98 5.77
CA ASP A 73 9.20 7.37 5.56
C ASP A 73 7.67 7.50 5.63
N VAL A 74 6.93 6.56 5.03
CA VAL A 74 5.46 6.57 5.11
C VAL A 74 4.98 6.32 6.54
N VAL A 75 5.64 5.42 7.28
CA VAL A 75 5.31 5.18 8.69
C VAL A 75 5.55 6.43 9.54
N GLU A 76 6.67 7.10 9.34
CA GLU A 76 7.04 8.29 10.11
C GLU A 76 6.21 9.52 9.78
N GLN A 77 5.85 9.70 8.50
CA GLN A 77 5.20 10.92 8.01
C GLN A 77 3.68 10.83 7.97
N HIS A 78 3.12 9.64 7.79
CA HIS A 78 1.69 9.45 7.52
C HIS A 78 0.99 8.51 8.50
N SER A 79 1.68 7.75 9.35
CA SER A 79 1.03 6.94 10.37
C SER A 79 0.90 7.71 11.68
N GLU A 80 -0.32 7.95 12.15
CA GLU A 80 -0.56 8.66 13.42
C GLU A 80 0.09 8.01 14.64
N GLN A 81 0.35 6.70 14.58
CA GLN A 81 0.95 5.95 15.69
C GLN A 81 2.34 5.40 15.36
N GLY A 82 2.88 5.69 14.16
CA GLY A 82 4.18 5.20 13.74
C GLY A 82 4.27 3.67 13.73
N PHE A 83 3.20 2.98 13.31
CA PHE A 83 3.07 1.54 13.44
C PHE A 83 3.00 0.83 12.10
N ALA A 84 3.91 -0.13 11.90
CA ALA A 84 3.87 -1.07 10.79
C ALA A 84 4.14 -2.49 11.26
N HIS A 85 3.65 -3.48 10.49
CA HIS A 85 3.88 -4.88 10.82
C HIS A 85 4.10 -5.77 9.59
N ILE A 86 4.97 -6.76 9.72
CA ILE A 86 5.24 -7.76 8.69
C ILE A 86 4.23 -8.89 8.84
N THR A 87 3.59 -9.26 7.73
CA THR A 87 2.57 -10.30 7.74
C THR A 87 3.13 -11.68 7.46
N THR A 88 2.39 -12.73 7.81
CA THR A 88 2.72 -14.11 7.45
C THR A 88 2.71 -14.38 5.94
N ARG A 89 2.16 -13.45 5.14
CA ARG A 89 2.22 -13.48 3.67
C ARG A 89 3.37 -12.69 3.08
N GLN A 90 4.32 -12.28 3.92
CA GLN A 90 5.51 -11.53 3.50
C GLN A 90 5.18 -10.16 2.92
N ASP A 91 4.05 -9.59 3.29
CA ASP A 91 3.68 -8.19 3.02
C ASP A 91 4.01 -7.32 4.23
N ILE A 92 4.03 -6.00 4.04
CA ILE A 92 4.09 -5.03 5.14
C ILE A 92 2.79 -4.25 5.20
N GLN A 93 2.25 -4.09 6.41
CA GLN A 93 1.06 -3.29 6.70
C GLN A 93 1.47 -2.05 7.47
N ILE A 94 1.11 -0.88 6.96
CA ILE A 94 1.26 0.41 7.67
C ILE A 94 -0.12 0.76 8.22
N HIS A 95 -0.21 0.96 9.52
CA HIS A 95 -1.46 1.22 10.22
C HIS A 95 -1.66 2.70 10.52
N PHE A 96 -2.89 3.09 10.82
CA PHE A 96 -3.29 4.42 11.27
C PHE A 96 -2.93 5.54 10.30
N VAL A 97 -3.07 5.30 9.00
CA VAL A 97 -2.88 6.32 7.97
C VAL A 97 -4.21 7.06 7.75
N PRO A 98 -4.29 8.37 7.99
CA PRO A 98 -5.48 9.16 7.70
C PRO A 98 -5.91 9.03 6.24
N LEU A 99 -7.21 8.99 5.99
CA LEU A 99 -7.73 8.83 4.63
C LEU A 99 -7.21 9.91 3.67
N ALA A 100 -7.09 11.13 4.15
CA ALA A 100 -6.60 12.27 3.36
C ALA A 100 -5.14 12.12 2.93
N ASP A 101 -4.32 11.42 3.72
CA ASP A 101 -2.89 11.23 3.47
C ASP A 101 -2.59 10.03 2.56
N THR A 102 -3.59 9.16 2.34
CA THR A 102 -3.38 7.93 1.56
C THR A 102 -2.85 8.16 0.14
N PRO A 103 -3.25 9.20 -0.64
CA PRO A 103 -2.68 9.44 -1.96
C PRO A 103 -1.19 9.74 -1.92
N GLU A 104 -0.72 10.55 -0.97
CA GLU A 104 0.71 10.88 -0.86
C GLU A 104 1.52 9.69 -0.34
N ALA A 105 0.98 8.93 0.61
CA ALA A 105 1.58 7.68 1.08
C ALA A 105 1.78 6.69 -0.09
N LEU A 106 0.78 6.53 -0.96
CA LEU A 106 0.88 5.69 -2.16
C LEU A 106 1.94 6.20 -3.14
N ARG A 107 2.00 7.53 -3.38
CA ARG A 107 3.03 8.13 -4.24
C ARG A 107 4.43 7.96 -3.67
N ARG A 108 4.59 8.12 -2.34
CA ARG A 108 5.90 7.90 -1.72
C ARG A 108 6.40 6.47 -1.95
N LEU A 109 5.53 5.46 -1.81
CA LEU A 109 5.86 4.06 -2.09
C LEU A 109 6.15 3.84 -3.57
N ALA A 110 5.36 4.43 -4.47
CA ALA A 110 5.47 4.28 -5.90
C ALA A 110 6.80 4.79 -6.47
N ARG A 111 7.36 5.88 -5.93
CA ARG A 111 8.68 6.44 -6.32
C ARG A 111 9.81 5.42 -6.20
N ASP A 112 9.71 4.47 -5.28
CA ASP A 112 10.66 3.38 -5.08
C ASP A 112 10.19 2.04 -5.70
N GLY A 113 9.20 2.09 -6.60
CA GLY A 113 8.71 0.93 -7.35
C GLY A 113 7.84 -0.03 -6.53
N LEU A 114 7.38 0.37 -5.34
CA LEU A 114 6.47 -0.41 -4.52
C LEU A 114 5.02 -0.25 -4.98
N THR A 115 4.22 -1.30 -4.83
CA THR A 115 2.79 -1.29 -5.13
C THR A 115 1.99 -1.78 -3.93
N THR A 116 0.77 -1.26 -3.85
CA THR A 116 -0.26 -1.72 -2.91
C THR A 116 -1.43 -2.38 -3.64
N ARG A 117 -1.37 -2.40 -4.98
CA ARG A 117 -2.42 -2.94 -5.83
C ARG A 117 -2.71 -4.40 -5.48
N GLU A 118 -3.99 -4.71 -5.33
CA GLU A 118 -4.48 -6.06 -5.05
C GLU A 118 -3.85 -6.73 -3.80
N ALA A 119 -3.27 -5.94 -2.92
CA ALA A 119 -2.77 -6.45 -1.64
C ALA A 119 -3.90 -6.80 -0.66
N CYS A 120 -5.13 -6.42 -0.99
CA CYS A 120 -6.34 -6.61 -0.21
C CYS A 120 -7.50 -7.17 -1.04
N ASN A 121 -8.58 -7.61 -0.36
CA ASN A 121 -9.82 -8.08 -0.97
C ASN A 121 -9.71 -9.48 -1.63
N ASN A 122 -10.73 -9.86 -2.39
CA ASN A 122 -10.83 -11.13 -3.10
C ASN A 122 -10.11 -11.02 -4.47
N THR A 123 -8.79 -11.04 -4.41
CA THR A 123 -7.90 -10.87 -5.57
C THR A 123 -6.75 -11.88 -5.49
N VAL A 124 -5.94 -11.95 -6.55
CA VAL A 124 -4.67 -12.69 -6.50
C VAL A 124 -3.74 -11.99 -5.51
N ARG A 125 -3.64 -12.59 -4.31
CA ARG A 125 -2.86 -12.07 -3.19
C ARG A 125 -1.35 -12.21 -3.47
N ASN A 126 -0.53 -11.78 -2.50
CA ASN A 126 0.92 -11.87 -2.63
C ASN A 126 1.41 -13.30 -2.87
N ILE A 127 2.44 -13.46 -3.70
CA ILE A 127 3.16 -14.72 -3.88
C ILE A 127 4.27 -14.78 -2.83
N THR A 128 4.22 -15.79 -1.97
CA THR A 128 5.23 -16.02 -0.95
C THR A 128 6.35 -16.92 -1.48
N ALA A 129 7.55 -16.77 -0.92
CA ALA A 129 8.70 -17.62 -1.22
C ALA A 129 9.31 -18.16 0.08
N CYS A 130 10.17 -19.15 -0.05
CA CYS A 130 10.92 -19.66 1.10
C CYS A 130 11.80 -18.55 1.68
N PRO A 131 11.71 -18.23 2.99
CA PRO A 131 12.52 -17.18 3.60
C PRO A 131 14.02 -17.50 3.63
N LEU A 132 14.38 -18.76 3.45
CA LEU A 132 15.77 -19.23 3.39
C LEU A 132 16.28 -19.40 1.94
N ALA A 133 15.49 -19.00 0.95
CA ALA A 133 15.89 -19.13 -0.46
C ALA A 133 17.19 -18.35 -0.72
N GLY A 134 18.19 -19.04 -1.26
CA GLY A 134 19.51 -18.50 -1.57
C GLY A 134 20.55 -18.67 -0.46
N VAL A 135 20.17 -19.16 0.73
CA VAL A 135 21.08 -19.42 1.86
C VAL A 135 20.97 -20.85 2.41
N CYS A 136 20.01 -21.60 1.95
CA CYS A 136 19.84 -23.01 2.30
C CYS A 136 20.47 -23.95 1.26
#